data_45b49b43c1188b41897b3c81e0f295cb
#
_entry.id   45b49b43c1188b41897b3c81e0f295cb
#
_cell.length_a   1.000
_cell.length_b   1.000
_cell.length_c   1.000
_cell.angle_alpha   90.00
_cell.angle_beta   90.00
_cell.angle_gamma   90.00
#
_symmetry.space_group_name_H-M   'P 1'
#
loop_
_entity.id
_entity.type
_entity.pdbx_description
1 polymer ?
#
loop_
_entity_poly.entity_id
_entity_poly.type
_entity_poly.pdbx_seq_one_letter_code
_entity_poly.pdbx_strand_id
1 'polypeptide(L)'
;MASHPIKLSTTANGTHGGGSSYNTGVTYELDGSTVTESAYVSGYSSATSRKLIITVAASAPTLYYYCHVHSGMGGQINTNSTFGSSNFDGSTQSTVKANTTAGFSIVSYTGTGSNATIGHGLGVAPTSVIVKRRDDVNNWRVGHNGLTDWTYRINLESTDGQSQQTNVWNSTAPSSSVFSIGTSSSVNTSSGTYIAYCFSEVAGYSKFGKYTGTGSTDGAFAYTGFRPAWVLIKSTSGSTHWVMKDTTRDTYNVANKTLLANSSTSEDTSGSFSIDFLSNGFKCRASGTHVNASGTTYIYLAFAESPFKNNRAR
;
A
#
# COMPACT_ATOMS: atom_id res chain seq x y z
N MET A 1 -25.96 35.45 -14.43
CA MET A 1 -25.46 34.10 -14.07
C MET A 1 -25.93 33.81 -12.66
N ALA A 2 -26.43 32.58 -12.43
CA ALA A 2 -26.80 32.19 -11.08
C ALA A 2 -25.57 32.18 -10.18
N SER A 3 -25.64 32.81 -9.03
CA SER A 3 -24.54 32.87 -8.06
C SER A 3 -24.58 31.65 -7.18
N HIS A 4 -23.46 30.90 -7.11
CA HIS A 4 -23.33 29.69 -6.30
C HIS A 4 -22.16 29.83 -5.31
N PRO A 5 -22.23 30.71 -4.31
CA PRO A 5 -21.19 30.82 -3.31
C PRO A 5 -21.03 29.50 -2.55
N ILE A 6 -19.84 28.92 -2.62
CA ILE A 6 -19.50 27.68 -1.92
C ILE A 6 -19.09 28.01 -0.49
N LYS A 7 -19.64 27.26 0.47
CA LYS A 7 -19.29 27.33 1.89
C LYS A 7 -19.06 25.94 2.47
N LEU A 8 -18.52 25.85 3.67
CA LEU A 8 -18.27 24.58 4.38
C LEU A 8 -19.17 24.51 5.61
N SER A 9 -19.52 23.28 5.99
CA SER A 9 -20.30 22.95 7.19
C SER A 9 -19.92 21.58 7.74
N THR A 10 -20.21 21.32 9.01
CA THR A 10 -20.17 19.97 9.59
C THR A 10 -21.47 19.16 9.35
N THR A 11 -22.47 19.80 8.77
CA THR A 11 -23.79 19.20 8.47
C THR A 11 -23.96 19.08 6.95
N ALA A 12 -24.43 17.93 6.47
CA ALA A 12 -24.77 17.75 5.07
C ALA A 12 -25.76 18.83 4.59
N ASN A 13 -25.54 19.35 3.37
CA ASN A 13 -26.32 20.46 2.81
C ASN A 13 -26.23 21.79 3.63
N GLY A 14 -25.29 21.92 4.56
CA GLY A 14 -24.98 23.11 5.32
C GLY A 14 -26.17 23.76 6.03
N THR A 15 -26.36 25.07 5.83
CA THR A 15 -27.47 25.81 6.44
C THR A 15 -28.86 25.37 5.98
N HIS A 16 -28.98 24.79 4.79
CA HIS A 16 -30.22 24.18 4.29
C HIS A 16 -30.56 22.86 5.00
N GLY A 17 -29.55 22.18 5.58
CA GLY A 17 -29.73 21.01 6.43
C GLY A 17 -29.82 21.30 7.92
N GLY A 18 -30.00 22.56 8.31
CA GLY A 18 -30.06 23.00 9.71
C GLY A 18 -28.71 23.17 10.39
N GLY A 19 -27.61 23.11 9.64
CA GLY A 19 -26.25 23.34 10.13
C GLY A 19 -25.82 24.81 10.07
N SER A 20 -24.58 25.07 10.47
CA SER A 20 -23.90 26.37 10.39
C SER A 20 -22.69 26.31 9.48
N SER A 21 -22.20 27.48 9.03
CA SER A 21 -20.93 27.59 8.32
C SER A 21 -19.76 27.13 9.21
N TYR A 22 -18.85 26.35 8.63
CA TYR A 22 -17.58 25.99 9.26
C TYR A 22 -16.49 26.93 8.75
N ASN A 23 -15.92 27.74 9.65
CA ASN A 23 -14.95 28.79 9.32
C ASN A 23 -13.55 28.55 9.92
N THR A 24 -13.34 27.48 10.67
CA THR A 24 -12.01 27.19 11.25
C THR A 24 -11.00 26.89 10.14
N GLY A 25 -9.98 27.75 10.01
CA GLY A 25 -8.96 27.63 8.96
C GLY A 25 -9.46 27.99 7.55
N VAL A 26 -10.66 28.55 7.41
CA VAL A 26 -11.23 28.97 6.12
C VAL A 26 -10.89 30.43 5.82
N THR A 27 -10.44 30.68 4.60
CA THR A 27 -10.18 32.00 4.03
C THR A 27 -11.01 32.14 2.75
N TYR A 28 -11.70 33.27 2.63
CA TYR A 28 -12.47 33.64 1.45
C TYR A 28 -11.72 34.72 0.67
N GLU A 29 -11.63 34.59 -0.66
CA GLU A 29 -11.00 35.55 -1.56
C GLU A 29 -11.93 35.91 -2.71
N LEU A 30 -12.01 37.20 -3.01
CA LEU A 30 -12.59 37.75 -4.23
C LEU A 30 -11.55 38.63 -4.93
N ASP A 31 -11.33 38.41 -6.20
CA ASP A 31 -10.39 39.16 -7.06
C ASP A 31 -9.00 39.34 -6.44
N GLY A 32 -8.51 38.29 -5.76
CA GLY A 32 -7.20 38.23 -5.11
C GLY A 32 -7.14 38.87 -3.72
N SER A 33 -8.23 39.46 -3.22
CA SER A 33 -8.28 40.04 -1.89
C SER A 33 -9.01 39.14 -0.90
N THR A 34 -8.46 39.00 0.31
CA THR A 34 -9.13 38.28 1.42
C THR A 34 -10.32 39.12 1.90
N VAL A 35 -11.47 38.46 2.03
CA VAL A 35 -12.72 39.10 2.45
C VAL A 35 -13.39 38.29 3.56
N THR A 36 -14.36 38.92 4.26
CA THR A 36 -15.20 38.19 5.21
C THR A 36 -16.18 37.26 4.52
N GLU A 37 -16.69 36.24 5.22
CA GLU A 37 -17.71 35.35 4.69
C GLU A 37 -18.92 36.09 4.11
N SER A 38 -19.39 37.11 4.81
CA SER A 38 -20.51 37.94 4.35
C SER A 38 -20.18 38.70 3.07
N ALA A 39 -19.00 39.34 3.00
CA ALA A 39 -18.54 40.03 1.80
C ALA A 39 -18.31 39.06 0.64
N TYR A 40 -17.82 37.82 0.89
CA TYR A 40 -17.69 36.78 -0.14
C TYR A 40 -19.05 36.43 -0.77
N VAL A 41 -20.07 36.23 0.07
CA VAL A 41 -21.43 35.92 -0.43
C VAL A 41 -22.01 37.07 -1.21
N SER A 42 -21.96 38.31 -0.68
CA SER A 42 -22.57 39.48 -1.32
C SER A 42 -21.84 39.93 -2.59
N GLY A 43 -20.50 39.81 -2.62
CA GLY A 43 -19.66 40.20 -3.77
C GLY A 43 -19.49 39.07 -4.80
N TYR A 44 -19.96 37.87 -4.51
CA TYR A 44 -19.67 36.66 -5.33
C TYR A 44 -20.08 36.80 -6.79
N SER A 45 -21.26 37.39 -7.06
CA SER A 45 -21.78 37.50 -8.44
C SER A 45 -21.02 38.50 -9.30
N SER A 46 -20.45 39.53 -8.67
CA SER A 46 -19.72 40.61 -9.37
C SER A 46 -18.22 40.36 -9.51
N ALA A 47 -17.63 39.51 -8.67
CA ALA A 47 -16.22 39.19 -8.73
C ALA A 47 -15.86 38.38 -9.98
N THR A 48 -14.64 38.55 -10.50
CA THR A 48 -14.08 37.79 -11.61
C THR A 48 -13.40 36.52 -11.12
N SER A 49 -12.66 36.58 -10.02
CA SER A 49 -12.00 35.45 -9.38
C SER A 49 -12.61 35.21 -7.99
N ARG A 50 -12.87 33.94 -7.68
CA ARG A 50 -13.51 33.51 -6.44
C ARG A 50 -12.79 32.31 -5.89
N LYS A 51 -12.36 32.37 -4.62
CA LYS A 51 -11.71 31.24 -3.96
C LYS A 51 -12.23 31.05 -2.54
N LEU A 52 -12.36 29.80 -2.16
CA LEU A 52 -12.47 29.35 -0.78
C LEU A 52 -11.24 28.49 -0.50
N ILE A 53 -10.44 28.88 0.46
CA ILE A 53 -9.21 28.21 0.87
C ILE A 53 -9.42 27.66 2.27
N ILE A 54 -9.05 26.41 2.50
CA ILE A 54 -9.08 25.80 3.84
C ILE A 54 -7.72 25.25 4.22
N THR A 55 -7.23 25.67 5.39
CA THR A 55 -6.13 25.00 6.09
C THR A 55 -6.73 23.99 7.06
N VAL A 56 -6.69 22.71 6.70
CA VAL A 56 -7.34 21.64 7.46
C VAL A 56 -6.61 21.43 8.78
N ALA A 57 -7.29 21.67 9.91
CA ALA A 57 -6.74 21.39 11.23
C ALA A 57 -6.60 19.88 11.48
N ALA A 58 -5.64 19.47 12.33
CA ALA A 58 -5.37 18.07 12.65
C ALA A 58 -6.58 17.31 13.22
N SER A 59 -7.55 17.99 13.80
CA SER A 59 -8.78 17.43 14.36
C SER A 59 -10.03 17.90 13.64
N ALA A 60 -9.92 18.36 12.38
CA ALA A 60 -11.09 18.83 11.63
C ALA A 60 -12.11 17.70 11.49
N PRO A 61 -13.39 17.95 11.76
CA PRO A 61 -14.47 16.98 11.56
C PRO A 61 -14.67 16.71 10.07
N THR A 62 -15.44 15.68 9.73
CA THR A 62 -15.96 15.55 8.37
C THR A 62 -16.68 16.82 7.97
N LEU A 63 -16.32 17.38 6.83
CA LEU A 63 -16.93 18.61 6.30
C LEU A 63 -17.79 18.29 5.08
N TYR A 64 -18.69 19.22 4.80
CA TYR A 64 -19.52 19.23 3.60
C TYR A 64 -19.36 20.59 2.92
N TYR A 65 -19.06 20.60 1.63
CA TYR A 65 -19.21 21.80 0.84
C TYR A 65 -20.67 21.92 0.38
N TYR A 66 -21.20 23.11 0.37
CA TYR A 66 -22.59 23.37 -0.06
C TYR A 66 -22.70 24.74 -0.73
N CYS A 67 -23.70 24.91 -1.59
CA CYS A 67 -24.05 26.20 -2.13
C CYS A 67 -24.84 27.00 -1.08
N HIS A 68 -24.41 28.22 -0.78
CA HIS A 68 -25.12 29.09 0.18
C HIS A 68 -26.56 29.42 -0.24
N VAL A 69 -26.81 29.51 -1.57
CA VAL A 69 -28.09 29.96 -2.12
C VAL A 69 -29.06 28.79 -2.39
N HIS A 70 -28.54 27.65 -2.89
CA HIS A 70 -29.38 26.56 -3.36
C HIS A 70 -29.19 25.29 -2.52
N SER A 71 -30.33 24.74 -2.08
CA SER A 71 -30.36 23.44 -1.41
C SER A 71 -30.00 22.28 -2.36
N GLY A 72 -29.38 21.21 -1.82
CA GLY A 72 -29.06 20.03 -2.56
C GLY A 72 -27.84 20.12 -3.48
N MET A 73 -27.12 21.25 -3.45
CA MET A 73 -25.89 21.45 -4.20
C MET A 73 -24.69 21.37 -3.25
N GLY A 74 -24.02 20.23 -3.21
CA GLY A 74 -22.86 20.03 -2.36
C GLY A 74 -22.46 18.57 -2.23
N GLY A 75 -21.46 18.30 -1.40
CA GLY A 75 -20.95 16.95 -1.14
C GLY A 75 -20.05 16.89 0.10
N GLN A 76 -19.66 15.70 0.45
CA GLN A 76 -18.80 15.44 1.60
C GLN A 76 -17.33 15.69 1.25
N ILE A 77 -16.61 16.27 2.21
CA ILE A 77 -15.15 16.38 2.22
C ILE A 77 -14.64 15.57 3.40
N ASN A 78 -13.86 14.55 3.14
CA ASN A 78 -13.20 13.75 4.18
C ASN A 78 -11.96 14.50 4.66
N THR A 79 -12.07 15.17 5.79
CA THR A 79 -11.01 15.95 6.44
C THR A 79 -10.28 15.16 7.51
N ASN A 80 -10.58 13.86 7.63
CA ASN A 80 -10.06 13.03 8.72
C ASN A 80 -8.54 13.05 8.74
N SER A 81 -8.00 13.58 9.83
CA SER A 81 -6.60 13.38 10.22
C SER A 81 -6.30 11.92 10.65
N THR A 82 -7.31 11.09 10.79
CA THR A 82 -7.14 9.66 11.00
C THR A 82 -6.73 9.03 9.68
N PHE A 83 -5.46 8.66 9.61
CA PHE A 83 -4.90 7.87 8.52
C PHE A 83 -5.49 6.44 8.54
N GLY A 84 -6.79 6.31 8.28
CA GLY A 84 -7.50 5.04 8.28
C GLY A 84 -8.84 5.10 9.01
N SER A 85 -9.63 4.05 8.85
CA SER A 85 -10.91 3.85 9.54
C SER A 85 -10.81 2.68 10.51
N SER A 86 -11.54 2.74 11.61
CA SER A 86 -11.68 1.58 12.50
C SER A 86 -12.26 0.41 11.71
N ASN A 87 -11.63 -0.74 11.85
CA ASN A 87 -12.05 -2.00 11.28
C ASN A 87 -12.30 -2.99 12.42
N PHE A 88 -13.47 -3.62 12.41
CA PHE A 88 -13.91 -4.56 13.42
C PHE A 88 -13.98 -6.01 12.88
N ASP A 89 -13.50 -6.24 11.65
CA ASP A 89 -13.31 -7.59 11.15
C ASP A 89 -12.23 -8.29 11.99
N GLY A 90 -12.49 -9.53 12.34
CA GLY A 90 -11.58 -10.32 13.18
C GLY A 90 -11.84 -10.15 14.69
N SER A 91 -10.95 -10.73 15.47
CA SER A 91 -11.07 -10.75 16.94
C SER A 91 -10.46 -9.50 17.61
N THR A 92 -9.71 -8.69 16.87
CA THR A 92 -9.02 -7.50 17.39
C THR A 92 -9.28 -6.32 16.46
N GLN A 93 -9.76 -5.23 17.04
CA GLN A 93 -9.94 -3.98 16.30
C GLN A 93 -8.62 -3.50 15.71
N SER A 94 -8.68 -3.05 14.47
CA SER A 94 -7.56 -2.42 13.76
C SER A 94 -7.96 -1.05 13.20
N THR A 95 -6.96 -0.26 12.81
CA THR A 95 -7.17 0.93 11.99
C THR A 95 -6.63 0.64 10.60
N VAL A 96 -7.47 0.74 9.58
CA VAL A 96 -7.18 0.32 8.21
C VAL A 96 -7.30 1.47 7.23
N LYS A 97 -6.30 1.61 6.36
CA LYS A 97 -6.40 2.40 5.13
C LYS A 97 -6.21 1.46 3.94
N ALA A 98 -7.31 1.05 3.34
CA ALA A 98 -7.32 0.15 2.19
C ALA A 98 -7.57 0.89 0.88
N ASN A 99 -6.86 0.46 -0.16
CA ASN A 99 -7.17 0.77 -1.56
C ASN A 99 -7.43 -0.56 -2.28
N THR A 100 -8.68 -0.95 -2.35
CA THR A 100 -9.11 -2.23 -2.95
C THR A 100 -8.83 -2.30 -4.45
N THR A 101 -8.84 -1.15 -5.15
CA THR A 101 -8.50 -1.07 -6.57
C THR A 101 -7.01 -1.35 -6.83
N ALA A 102 -6.14 -0.88 -5.94
CA ALA A 102 -4.70 -1.14 -6.00
C ALA A 102 -4.30 -2.45 -5.30
N GLY A 103 -5.21 -3.11 -4.59
CA GLY A 103 -4.93 -4.34 -3.86
C GLY A 103 -3.96 -4.14 -2.68
N PHE A 104 -3.98 -2.98 -2.04
CA PHE A 104 -3.05 -2.62 -0.99
C PHE A 104 -3.75 -2.03 0.23
N SER A 105 -3.37 -2.46 1.43
CA SER A 105 -3.82 -1.82 2.66
C SER A 105 -2.71 -1.67 3.69
N ILE A 106 -2.84 -0.63 4.50
CA ILE A 106 -2.01 -0.34 5.66
C ILE A 106 -2.90 -0.54 6.89
N VAL A 107 -2.43 -1.38 7.81
CA VAL A 107 -3.21 -1.81 8.98
C VAL A 107 -2.39 -1.58 10.23
N SER A 108 -2.88 -0.79 11.18
CA SER A 108 -2.28 -0.68 12.51
C SER A 108 -3.15 -1.36 13.55
N TYR A 109 -2.52 -2.04 14.51
CA TYR A 109 -3.21 -2.74 15.58
C TYR A 109 -2.36 -2.82 16.85
N THR A 110 -3.02 -3.12 17.96
CA THR A 110 -2.38 -3.42 19.24
C THR A 110 -2.43 -4.92 19.48
N GLY A 111 -1.30 -5.50 19.83
CA GLY A 111 -1.19 -6.93 20.11
C GLY A 111 -1.93 -7.35 21.38
N THR A 112 -2.38 -8.58 21.40
CA THR A 112 -3.17 -9.19 22.49
C THR A 112 -2.37 -10.17 23.35
N GLY A 113 -1.24 -10.69 22.83
CA GLY A 113 -0.47 -11.79 23.44
C GLY A 113 -1.08 -13.18 23.23
N SER A 114 -2.26 -13.26 22.62
CA SER A 114 -2.97 -14.52 22.33
C SER A 114 -3.32 -14.60 20.84
N ASN A 115 -3.51 -15.81 20.30
CA ASN A 115 -3.92 -15.97 18.90
C ASN A 115 -5.10 -15.06 18.57
N ALA A 116 -4.99 -14.31 17.47
CA ALA A 116 -5.98 -13.33 17.08
C ALA A 116 -6.09 -13.21 15.56
N THR A 117 -7.12 -12.52 15.10
CA THR A 117 -7.34 -12.16 13.69
C THR A 117 -7.50 -10.65 13.56
N ILE A 118 -6.91 -10.09 12.49
CA ILE A 118 -6.83 -8.65 12.23
C ILE A 118 -7.49 -8.35 10.89
N GLY A 119 -8.44 -7.43 10.88
CA GLY A 119 -9.09 -6.97 9.65
C GLY A 119 -8.13 -6.15 8.77
N HIS A 120 -8.13 -6.41 7.45
CA HIS A 120 -7.27 -5.73 6.49
C HIS A 120 -8.02 -4.87 5.45
N GLY A 121 -9.34 -4.98 5.36
CA GLY A 121 -10.20 -4.12 4.54
C GLY A 121 -10.06 -4.25 3.01
N LEU A 122 -9.38 -5.29 2.48
CA LEU A 122 -9.19 -5.46 1.04
C LEU A 122 -10.39 -6.11 0.34
N GLY A 123 -11.22 -6.86 1.07
CA GLY A 123 -12.34 -7.62 0.50
C GLY A 123 -11.93 -8.89 -0.26
N VAL A 124 -10.63 -9.12 -0.43
CA VAL A 124 -10.02 -10.32 -1.03
C VAL A 124 -8.81 -10.74 -0.21
N ALA A 125 -8.49 -12.03 -0.19
CA ALA A 125 -7.36 -12.54 0.59
C ALA A 125 -6.03 -11.95 0.11
N PRO A 126 -5.23 -11.33 0.99
CA PRO A 126 -3.89 -10.89 0.62
C PRO A 126 -2.99 -12.08 0.28
N THR A 127 -2.21 -11.92 -0.79
CA THR A 127 -1.18 -12.88 -1.22
C THR A 127 0.10 -12.74 -0.40
N SER A 128 0.36 -11.53 0.10
CA SER A 128 1.50 -11.23 0.97
C SER A 128 1.10 -10.28 2.09
N VAL A 129 1.64 -10.53 3.29
CA VAL A 129 1.47 -9.68 4.49
C VAL A 129 2.84 -9.43 5.09
N ILE A 130 3.17 -8.16 5.33
CA ILE A 130 4.42 -7.74 5.97
C ILE A 130 4.06 -7.08 7.30
N VAL A 131 4.55 -7.59 8.42
CA VAL A 131 4.28 -7.04 9.76
C VAL A 131 5.55 -6.54 10.41
N LYS A 132 5.46 -5.37 11.07
CA LYS A 132 6.53 -4.79 11.88
C LYS A 132 6.00 -4.32 13.22
N ARG A 133 6.67 -4.71 14.30
CA ARG A 133 6.50 -4.11 15.62
C ARG A 133 7.07 -2.69 15.63
N ARG A 134 6.36 -1.72 16.23
CA ARG A 134 6.67 -0.30 16.17
C ARG A 134 7.29 0.26 17.44
N ASP A 135 7.02 -0.38 18.58
CA ASP A 135 7.38 0.08 19.92
C ASP A 135 8.60 -0.64 20.50
N ASP A 136 9.16 -1.62 19.77
CA ASP A 136 10.32 -2.38 20.22
C ASP A 136 11.13 -2.94 19.04
N VAL A 137 12.35 -3.37 19.32
CA VAL A 137 13.23 -4.01 18.33
C VAL A 137 12.71 -5.40 18.01
N ASN A 138 12.36 -5.63 16.74
CA ASN A 138 11.89 -6.93 16.27
C ASN A 138 12.05 -7.04 14.76
N ASN A 139 12.01 -8.26 14.22
CA ASN A 139 12.11 -8.53 12.79
C ASN A 139 10.88 -8.07 12.02
N TRP A 140 11.07 -7.72 10.75
CA TRP A 140 10.01 -7.57 9.77
C TRP A 140 9.55 -8.97 9.31
N ARG A 141 8.36 -9.38 9.69
CA ARG A 141 7.82 -10.69 9.32
C ARG A 141 7.05 -10.62 8.02
N VAL A 142 7.43 -11.47 7.07
CA VAL A 142 6.76 -11.59 5.78
C VAL A 142 6.10 -12.96 5.68
N GLY A 143 4.78 -12.95 5.45
CA GLY A 143 3.99 -14.06 4.97
C GLY A 143 3.74 -13.90 3.48
N HIS A 144 3.80 -15.00 2.72
CA HIS A 144 3.61 -14.98 1.27
C HIS A 144 3.10 -16.34 0.78
N ASN A 145 2.12 -16.34 -0.13
CA ASN A 145 1.55 -17.58 -0.68
C ASN A 145 2.56 -18.45 -1.46
N GLY A 146 3.71 -17.89 -1.80
CA GLY A 146 4.80 -18.61 -2.46
C GLY A 146 5.73 -19.35 -1.51
N LEU A 147 5.66 -19.14 -0.20
CA LEU A 147 6.34 -19.95 0.82
C LEU A 147 5.72 -21.35 0.86
N THR A 148 6.28 -22.25 1.63
CA THR A 148 5.74 -23.61 1.77
C THR A 148 4.27 -23.60 2.13
N ASP A 149 3.91 -22.87 3.19
CA ASP A 149 2.56 -22.53 3.61
C ASP A 149 2.59 -21.40 4.67
N TRP A 150 1.47 -21.10 5.30
CA TRP A 150 1.37 -20.08 6.35
C TRP A 150 1.83 -20.56 7.75
N THR A 151 2.46 -21.72 7.86
CA THR A 151 3.29 -22.06 9.02
C THR A 151 4.71 -21.50 8.91
N TYR A 152 5.09 -21.02 7.71
CA TYR A 152 6.38 -20.43 7.41
C TYR A 152 6.32 -18.90 7.38
N ARG A 153 7.45 -18.29 7.67
CA ARG A 153 7.71 -16.87 7.54
C ARG A 153 9.10 -16.63 6.92
N ILE A 154 9.32 -15.45 6.40
CA ILE A 154 10.65 -14.98 5.99
C ILE A 154 10.85 -13.58 6.58
N ASN A 155 12.10 -13.12 6.76
CA ASN A 155 12.41 -11.79 7.27
C ASN A 155 12.80 -10.86 6.12
N LEU A 156 12.27 -9.62 6.12
CA LEU A 156 12.60 -8.64 5.07
C LEU A 156 14.02 -8.08 5.24
N GLU A 157 14.49 -7.93 6.47
CA GLU A 157 15.78 -7.32 6.80
C GLU A 157 16.95 -8.29 6.79
N SER A 158 16.74 -9.59 6.59
CA SER A 158 17.80 -10.59 6.68
C SER A 158 18.04 -11.35 5.37
N THR A 159 19.17 -12.04 5.32
CA THR A 159 19.49 -13.00 4.25
C THR A 159 18.87 -14.37 4.47
N ASP A 160 18.26 -14.64 5.62
CA ASP A 160 17.69 -15.95 5.96
C ASP A 160 16.66 -16.41 4.92
N GLY A 161 16.56 -17.72 4.75
CA GLY A 161 15.46 -18.34 4.03
C GLY A 161 14.17 -18.37 4.84
N GLN A 162 13.16 -19.04 4.28
CA GLN A 162 11.93 -19.31 5.01
C GLN A 162 12.21 -20.21 6.21
N SER A 163 11.51 -19.97 7.29
CA SER A 163 11.60 -20.77 8.52
C SER A 163 10.20 -21.07 9.04
N GLN A 164 9.98 -22.31 9.42
CA GLN A 164 8.73 -22.72 10.04
C GLN A 164 8.63 -22.10 11.43
N GLN A 165 7.57 -21.33 11.66
CA GLN A 165 7.29 -20.69 12.93
C GLN A 165 5.78 -20.49 13.06
N THR A 166 5.10 -21.51 13.53
CA THR A 166 3.63 -21.63 13.57
C THR A 166 2.95 -20.53 14.36
N ASN A 167 3.64 -19.94 15.34
CA ASN A 167 3.12 -18.88 16.19
C ASN A 167 3.24 -17.46 15.60
N VAL A 168 3.67 -17.31 14.33
CA VAL A 168 3.62 -16.01 13.63
C VAL A 168 2.24 -15.81 13.01
N TRP A 169 1.85 -16.66 12.08
CA TRP A 169 0.57 -16.57 11.34
C TRP A 169 -0.51 -17.49 11.89
N ASN A 170 -0.30 -18.07 13.10
CA ASN A 170 -1.19 -19.08 13.69
C ASN A 170 -1.52 -20.22 12.70
N SER A 171 -0.56 -20.62 11.88
CA SER A 171 -0.69 -21.66 10.84
C SER A 171 -1.90 -21.48 9.91
N THR A 172 -2.36 -20.25 9.70
CA THR A 172 -3.61 -19.95 9.01
C THR A 172 -3.38 -18.94 7.89
N ALA A 173 -3.77 -19.29 6.67
CA ALA A 173 -3.75 -18.39 5.52
C ALA A 173 -4.74 -17.23 5.73
N PRO A 174 -4.44 -16.03 5.18
CA PRO A 174 -5.40 -14.94 5.16
C PRO A 174 -6.70 -15.29 4.45
N SER A 175 -7.80 -14.75 4.95
CA SER A 175 -9.11 -14.79 4.30
C SER A 175 -9.38 -13.51 3.52
N SER A 176 -10.58 -13.35 2.98
CA SER A 176 -11.00 -12.12 2.31
C SER A 176 -11.17 -10.92 3.24
N SER A 177 -11.26 -11.14 4.56
CA SER A 177 -11.48 -10.07 5.54
C SER A 177 -10.36 -9.91 6.56
N VAL A 178 -9.67 -11.00 6.94
CA VAL A 178 -8.67 -11.00 8.03
C VAL A 178 -7.40 -11.75 7.67
N PHE A 179 -6.29 -11.38 8.32
CA PHE A 179 -5.13 -12.25 8.48
C PHE A 179 -4.98 -12.67 9.95
N SER A 180 -4.40 -13.84 10.17
CA SER A 180 -4.20 -14.42 11.49
C SER A 180 -2.83 -14.07 12.05
N ILE A 181 -2.76 -13.85 13.37
CA ILE A 181 -1.52 -13.66 14.12
C ILE A 181 -1.52 -14.64 15.30
N GLY A 182 -0.37 -15.25 15.54
CA GLY A 182 -0.15 -16.13 16.68
C GLY A 182 0.39 -15.38 17.88
N THR A 183 1.15 -16.06 18.73
CA THR A 183 1.69 -15.53 20.01
C THR A 183 3.11 -14.99 19.91
N SER A 184 3.70 -14.96 18.70
CA SER A 184 5.06 -14.45 18.51
C SER A 184 5.15 -12.95 18.85
N SER A 185 6.18 -12.57 19.62
CA SER A 185 6.42 -11.17 19.99
C SER A 185 6.66 -10.25 18.78
N SER A 186 7.06 -10.81 17.63
CA SER A 186 7.25 -10.04 16.39
C SER A 186 5.96 -9.60 15.74
N VAL A 187 4.81 -10.17 16.11
CA VAL A 187 3.51 -9.84 15.52
C VAL A 187 2.42 -9.59 16.56
N ASN A 188 2.57 -10.03 17.85
CA ASN A 188 1.43 -10.00 18.77
C ASN A 188 1.80 -10.02 20.26
N THR A 189 2.80 -9.27 20.73
CA THR A 189 2.99 -9.05 22.18
C THR A 189 1.80 -8.28 22.75
N SER A 190 1.34 -8.65 23.95
CA SER A 190 0.28 -7.91 24.66
C SER A 190 0.65 -6.43 24.80
N SER A 191 -0.27 -5.55 24.41
CA SER A 191 -0.11 -4.10 24.38
C SER A 191 0.95 -3.56 23.43
N GLY A 192 1.69 -4.42 22.70
CA GLY A 192 2.65 -3.98 21.66
C GLY A 192 1.93 -3.35 20.48
N THR A 193 2.56 -2.37 19.81
CA THR A 193 1.98 -1.70 18.65
C THR A 193 2.60 -2.19 17.35
N TYR A 194 1.77 -2.45 16.36
CA TYR A 194 2.17 -3.06 15.08
C TYR A 194 1.65 -2.28 13.89
N ILE A 195 2.35 -2.44 12.77
CA ILE A 195 1.89 -2.05 11.44
C ILE A 195 1.96 -3.28 10.52
N ALA A 196 0.92 -3.48 9.71
CA ALA A 196 0.92 -4.48 8.65
C ALA A 196 0.68 -3.82 7.30
N TYR A 197 1.38 -4.32 6.29
CA TYR A 197 1.18 -4.00 4.88
C TYR A 197 0.65 -5.25 4.19
N CYS A 198 -0.59 -5.17 3.71
CA CYS A 198 -1.27 -6.30 3.06
C CYS A 198 -1.38 -6.05 1.57
N PHE A 199 -1.03 -7.06 0.77
CA PHE A 199 -1.01 -6.98 -0.69
C PHE A 199 -1.85 -8.11 -1.28
N SER A 200 -2.83 -7.75 -2.11
CA SER A 200 -3.55 -8.66 -2.99
C SER A 200 -3.21 -8.39 -4.45
N GLU A 201 -3.22 -9.43 -5.27
CA GLU A 201 -2.94 -9.30 -6.70
C GLU A 201 -4.05 -8.55 -7.43
N VAL A 202 -3.65 -7.68 -8.36
CA VAL A 202 -4.53 -6.96 -9.26
C VAL A 202 -4.09 -7.21 -10.70
N ALA A 203 -4.95 -7.82 -11.49
CA ALA A 203 -4.64 -8.17 -12.88
C ALA A 203 -4.21 -6.95 -13.70
N GLY A 204 -3.04 -7.06 -14.36
CA GLY A 204 -2.44 -5.98 -15.13
C GLY A 204 -1.75 -4.89 -14.32
N TYR A 205 -1.72 -4.99 -12.98
CA TYR A 205 -1.09 -4.02 -12.10
C TYR A 205 -0.04 -4.63 -11.16
N SER A 206 -0.39 -5.71 -10.45
CA SER A 206 0.51 -6.33 -9.47
C SER A 206 0.41 -7.85 -9.48
N LYS A 207 1.54 -8.52 -9.23
CA LYS A 207 1.64 -9.98 -9.12
C LYS A 207 2.62 -10.35 -8.02
N PHE A 208 2.19 -11.28 -7.15
CA PHE A 208 2.98 -11.78 -6.02
C PHE A 208 3.04 -13.30 -6.11
N GLY A 209 4.07 -13.81 -6.74
CA GLY A 209 4.15 -15.21 -7.12
C GLY A 209 5.43 -15.90 -6.68
N LYS A 210 5.65 -17.08 -7.25
CA LYS A 210 6.89 -17.85 -7.09
C LYS A 210 7.32 -18.45 -8.41
N TYR A 211 8.61 -18.77 -8.49
CA TYR A 211 9.19 -19.58 -9.57
C TYR A 211 10.29 -20.48 -9.04
N THR A 212 10.68 -21.49 -9.83
CA THR A 212 11.80 -22.37 -9.51
C THR A 212 12.98 -22.02 -10.41
N GLY A 213 14.14 -21.82 -9.82
CA GLY A 213 15.37 -21.53 -10.54
C GLY A 213 15.86 -22.73 -11.36
N THR A 214 16.51 -22.45 -12.48
CA THR A 214 17.02 -23.46 -13.43
C THR A 214 18.53 -23.66 -13.36
N GLY A 215 19.26 -22.74 -12.72
CA GLY A 215 20.72 -22.73 -12.71
C GLY A 215 21.36 -22.36 -14.05
N SER A 216 20.60 -21.87 -15.02
CA SER A 216 21.03 -21.48 -16.36
C SER A 216 20.99 -19.97 -16.56
N THR A 217 21.84 -19.42 -17.42
CA THR A 217 21.76 -18.02 -17.87
C THR A 217 20.61 -17.81 -18.86
N ASP A 218 20.12 -18.86 -19.50
CA ASP A 218 18.81 -18.90 -20.14
C ASP A 218 17.79 -19.44 -19.12
N GLY A 219 17.54 -18.61 -18.09
CA GLY A 219 16.97 -19.02 -16.83
C GLY A 219 15.45 -19.05 -16.78
N ALA A 220 14.95 -19.16 -15.56
CA ALA A 220 13.52 -19.25 -15.28
C ALA A 220 12.77 -18.01 -15.78
N PHE A 221 11.60 -18.23 -16.36
CA PHE A 221 10.64 -17.20 -16.71
C PHE A 221 9.53 -17.15 -15.67
N ALA A 222 9.29 -15.98 -15.11
CA ALA A 222 8.20 -15.69 -14.18
C ALA A 222 7.11 -14.88 -14.89
N TYR A 223 5.96 -15.50 -15.11
CA TYR A 223 4.81 -14.85 -15.73
C TYR A 223 4.10 -13.92 -14.74
N THR A 224 3.91 -12.66 -15.12
CA THR A 224 3.17 -11.66 -14.34
C THR A 224 1.85 -11.25 -14.99
N GLY A 225 1.71 -11.46 -16.30
CA GLY A 225 0.57 -10.99 -17.10
C GLY A 225 0.69 -9.52 -17.56
N PHE A 226 1.82 -8.87 -17.26
CA PHE A 226 2.15 -7.50 -17.66
C PHE A 226 3.67 -7.33 -17.73
N ARG A 227 4.16 -6.25 -18.35
CA ARG A 227 5.55 -5.84 -18.26
C ARG A 227 5.80 -5.24 -16.87
N PRO A 228 6.65 -5.83 -16.03
CA PRO A 228 6.98 -5.23 -14.73
C PRO A 228 7.82 -3.95 -14.91
N ALA A 229 7.56 -2.93 -14.10
CA ALA A 229 8.46 -1.80 -13.89
C ALA A 229 9.42 -2.05 -12.73
N TRP A 230 8.96 -2.82 -11.74
CA TRP A 230 9.71 -3.12 -10.53
C TRP A 230 9.46 -4.54 -10.07
N VAL A 231 10.53 -5.21 -9.61
CA VAL A 231 10.46 -6.56 -9.08
C VAL A 231 11.35 -6.67 -7.84
N LEU A 232 10.82 -7.29 -6.79
CA LEU A 232 11.56 -7.72 -5.60
C LEU A 232 11.57 -9.24 -5.56
N ILE A 233 12.76 -9.84 -5.51
CA ILE A 233 12.94 -11.30 -5.56
C ILE A 233 13.64 -11.77 -4.28
N LYS A 234 13.20 -12.90 -3.73
CA LYS A 234 13.85 -13.55 -2.59
C LYS A 234 13.83 -15.05 -2.73
N SER A 235 14.99 -15.69 -2.58
CA SER A 235 15.06 -17.14 -2.41
C SER A 235 14.38 -17.57 -1.12
N THR A 236 13.64 -18.66 -1.16
CA THR A 236 13.11 -19.32 0.04
C THR A 236 14.15 -20.14 0.78
N SER A 237 15.27 -20.45 0.14
CA SER A 237 16.48 -21.03 0.77
C SER A 237 17.33 -19.92 1.40
N GLY A 238 18.09 -20.21 2.44
CA GLY A 238 18.87 -19.23 3.20
C GLY A 238 20.04 -18.59 2.44
N SER A 239 20.68 -17.62 3.09
CA SER A 239 21.92 -16.92 2.67
C SER A 239 21.82 -16.15 1.35
N THR A 240 20.64 -15.59 1.03
CA THR A 240 20.43 -14.75 -0.15
C THR A 240 19.84 -13.40 0.22
N HIS A 241 20.15 -12.37 -0.54
CA HIS A 241 19.57 -11.05 -0.36
C HIS A 241 18.16 -10.94 -0.99
N TRP A 242 17.43 -9.91 -0.58
CA TRP A 242 16.25 -9.43 -1.29
C TRP A 242 16.71 -8.56 -2.46
N VAL A 243 16.60 -9.10 -3.66
CA VAL A 243 17.08 -8.49 -4.91
C VAL A 243 16.02 -7.58 -5.49
N MET A 244 16.35 -6.31 -5.68
CA MET A 244 15.46 -5.28 -6.24
C MET A 244 15.92 -4.87 -7.63
N LYS A 245 15.01 -4.90 -8.58
CA LYS A 245 15.20 -4.52 -9.99
C LYS A 245 14.11 -3.56 -10.44
N ASP A 246 14.46 -2.64 -11.34
CA ASP A 246 13.51 -1.72 -11.96
C ASP A 246 13.94 -1.28 -13.36
N THR A 247 12.96 -0.83 -14.14
CA THR A 247 13.17 -0.37 -15.53
C THR A 247 13.59 1.11 -15.63
N THR A 248 13.65 1.83 -14.50
CA THR A 248 14.11 3.21 -14.47
C THR A 248 15.63 3.30 -14.49
N ARG A 249 16.29 2.45 -13.70
CA ARG A 249 17.75 2.34 -13.68
C ARG A 249 18.31 1.58 -14.86
N ASP A 250 17.59 0.53 -15.31
CA ASP A 250 17.89 -0.27 -16.50
C ASP A 250 16.77 -0.14 -17.53
N THR A 251 16.89 0.80 -18.45
CA THR A 251 15.87 1.07 -19.48
C THR A 251 15.82 0.00 -20.57
N TYR A 252 16.90 -0.77 -20.73
CA TYR A 252 17.05 -1.84 -21.74
C TYR A 252 17.46 -3.15 -21.07
N ASN A 253 17.08 -4.27 -21.66
CA ASN A 253 17.59 -5.59 -21.28
C ASN A 253 19.03 -5.76 -21.80
N VAL A 254 19.89 -6.44 -21.12
CA VAL A 254 19.70 -7.16 -19.84
C VAL A 254 19.76 -6.15 -18.68
N ALA A 255 18.82 -6.24 -17.71
CA ALA A 255 18.85 -5.40 -16.54
C ALA A 255 19.88 -5.92 -15.53
N ASN A 256 21.01 -5.21 -15.41
CA ASN A 256 22.16 -5.60 -14.56
C ASN A 256 22.18 -4.88 -13.21
N LYS A 257 21.70 -3.64 -13.15
CA LYS A 257 21.73 -2.81 -11.94
C LYS A 257 20.83 -3.42 -10.85
N THR A 258 21.42 -3.62 -9.68
CA THR A 258 20.77 -4.30 -8.57
C THR A 258 20.93 -3.52 -7.28
N LEU A 259 19.84 -3.32 -6.56
CA LEU A 259 19.85 -2.94 -5.16
C LEU A 259 19.43 -4.13 -4.30
N LEU A 260 19.96 -4.18 -3.09
CA LEU A 260 19.65 -5.22 -2.12
C LEU A 260 18.86 -4.58 -0.98
N ALA A 261 17.56 -4.86 -0.88
CA ALA A 261 16.66 -4.19 0.06
C ALA A 261 17.04 -4.41 1.54
N ASN A 262 17.79 -5.45 1.84
CA ASN A 262 18.28 -5.80 3.18
C ASN A 262 19.77 -5.52 3.39
N SER A 263 20.38 -4.65 2.58
CA SER A 263 21.82 -4.33 2.68
C SER A 263 22.06 -2.84 2.42
N SER A 264 23.08 -2.29 3.05
CA SER A 264 23.58 -0.93 2.83
C SER A 264 24.65 -0.85 1.74
N THR A 265 24.93 -1.94 1.02
CA THR A 265 25.89 -1.96 -0.08
C THR A 265 25.43 -1.07 -1.23
N SER A 266 26.40 -0.52 -1.97
CA SER A 266 26.14 0.22 -3.21
C SER A 266 25.47 -0.64 -4.27
N GLU A 267 24.97 -0.01 -5.31
CA GLU A 267 24.38 -0.69 -6.48
C GLU A 267 25.39 -1.68 -7.10
N ASP A 268 24.96 -2.92 -7.28
CA ASP A 268 25.72 -3.94 -7.99
C ASP A 268 25.41 -3.90 -9.48
N THR A 269 26.46 -3.90 -10.31
CA THR A 269 26.38 -3.91 -11.77
C THR A 269 27.11 -5.10 -12.39
N SER A 270 27.52 -6.09 -11.58
CA SER A 270 28.32 -7.25 -12.01
C SER A 270 27.58 -8.19 -12.97
N GLY A 271 26.27 -8.09 -13.07
CA GLY A 271 25.45 -9.01 -13.83
C GLY A 271 25.08 -10.30 -13.07
N SER A 272 25.56 -10.48 -11.85
CA SER A 272 25.30 -11.69 -11.04
C SER A 272 23.82 -11.89 -10.68
N PHE A 273 23.00 -10.83 -10.82
CA PHE A 273 21.57 -10.82 -10.53
C PHE A 273 20.73 -10.45 -11.76
N SER A 274 21.27 -10.61 -12.96
CA SER A 274 20.66 -10.12 -14.20
C SER A 274 19.30 -10.77 -14.47
N ILE A 275 18.36 -9.94 -14.96
CA ILE A 275 17.07 -10.35 -15.49
C ILE A 275 16.74 -9.60 -16.79
N ASP A 276 15.82 -10.15 -17.58
CA ASP A 276 15.12 -9.40 -18.62
C ASP A 276 13.73 -9.01 -18.14
N PHE A 277 13.32 -7.77 -18.37
CA PHE A 277 11.93 -7.33 -18.28
C PHE A 277 11.23 -7.57 -19.63
N LEU A 278 10.24 -8.45 -19.64
CA LEU A 278 9.50 -8.86 -20.83
C LEU A 278 8.06 -8.30 -20.79
N SER A 279 7.38 -8.31 -21.91
CA SER A 279 6.03 -7.75 -22.04
C SER A 279 4.99 -8.37 -21.11
N ASN A 280 5.23 -9.58 -20.62
CA ASN A 280 4.30 -10.38 -19.80
C ASN A 280 4.94 -11.01 -18.56
N GLY A 281 6.16 -10.58 -18.19
CA GLY A 281 6.87 -11.11 -17.04
C GLY A 281 8.34 -10.70 -17.01
N PHE A 282 9.13 -11.44 -16.27
CA PHE A 282 10.59 -11.30 -16.27
C PHE A 282 11.28 -12.66 -16.44
N LYS A 283 12.50 -12.65 -16.93
CA LYS A 283 13.31 -13.86 -17.15
C LYS A 283 14.67 -13.70 -16.49
N CYS A 284 15.10 -14.70 -15.71
CA CYS A 284 16.43 -14.71 -15.12
C CYS A 284 17.51 -14.86 -16.19
N ARG A 285 18.59 -14.07 -16.10
CA ARG A 285 19.75 -14.09 -16.99
C ARG A 285 21.05 -14.42 -16.27
N ALA A 286 20.97 -14.64 -14.95
CA ALA A 286 22.06 -15.13 -14.13
C ALA A 286 21.72 -16.52 -13.61
N SER A 287 22.76 -17.34 -13.35
CA SER A 287 22.64 -18.70 -12.80
C SER A 287 22.81 -18.74 -11.28
N GLY A 288 23.11 -17.59 -10.64
CA GLY A 288 23.50 -17.48 -9.24
C GLY A 288 22.38 -17.74 -8.24
N THR A 289 22.79 -18.00 -7.00
CA THR A 289 21.92 -18.40 -5.88
C THR A 289 20.86 -17.37 -5.51
N HIS A 290 21.11 -16.09 -5.79
CA HIS A 290 20.19 -15.01 -5.38
C HIS A 290 18.93 -14.93 -6.25
N VAL A 291 18.99 -15.36 -7.50
CA VAL A 291 17.85 -15.23 -8.43
C VAL A 291 17.50 -16.53 -9.19
N ASN A 292 18.43 -17.49 -9.34
CA ASN A 292 18.16 -18.60 -10.27
C ASN A 292 18.95 -19.91 -10.01
N ALA A 293 19.32 -20.24 -8.76
CA ALA A 293 19.93 -21.55 -8.48
C ALA A 293 18.99 -22.70 -8.85
N SER A 294 19.54 -23.76 -9.44
CA SER A 294 18.78 -24.94 -9.86
C SER A 294 17.97 -25.54 -8.72
N GLY A 295 16.68 -25.80 -8.97
CA GLY A 295 15.75 -26.40 -8.01
C GLY A 295 15.34 -25.52 -6.84
N THR A 296 15.87 -24.30 -6.71
CA THR A 296 15.54 -23.38 -5.62
C THR A 296 14.25 -22.62 -5.94
N THR A 297 13.36 -22.54 -4.95
CA THR A 297 12.14 -21.72 -5.05
C THR A 297 12.46 -20.26 -4.69
N TYR A 298 11.92 -19.35 -5.48
CA TYR A 298 11.96 -17.90 -5.26
C TYR A 298 10.55 -17.34 -5.18
N ILE A 299 10.32 -16.46 -4.22
CA ILE A 299 9.12 -15.61 -4.19
C ILE A 299 9.45 -14.26 -4.84
N TYR A 300 8.43 -13.62 -5.40
CA TYR A 300 8.59 -12.29 -5.96
C TYR A 300 7.36 -11.41 -5.74
N LEU A 301 7.61 -10.10 -5.70
CA LEU A 301 6.61 -9.06 -5.80
C LEU A 301 6.92 -8.26 -7.06
N ALA A 302 5.92 -8.05 -7.93
CA ALA A 302 6.07 -7.31 -9.18
C ALA A 302 4.96 -6.29 -9.36
N PHE A 303 5.31 -5.10 -9.86
CA PHE A 303 4.37 -4.04 -10.21
C PHE A 303 4.56 -3.63 -11.67
N ALA A 304 3.45 -3.34 -12.34
CA ALA A 304 3.41 -3.05 -13.76
C ALA A 304 4.05 -1.69 -14.13
N GLU A 305 4.64 -1.62 -15.32
CA GLU A 305 5.09 -0.37 -15.94
C GLU A 305 3.92 0.57 -16.24
N SER A 306 2.78 0.00 -16.67
CA SER A 306 1.55 0.73 -16.96
C SER A 306 0.41 0.13 -16.14
N PRO A 307 -0.03 0.81 -15.07
CA PRO A 307 -0.93 0.21 -14.07
C PRO A 307 -2.41 0.14 -14.51
N PHE A 308 -2.72 0.33 -15.79
CA PHE A 308 -4.08 0.32 -16.30
C PHE A 308 -4.31 -0.90 -17.18
N LYS A 309 -5.33 -1.69 -16.84
CA LYS A 309 -5.72 -2.94 -17.52
C LYS A 309 -5.83 -2.81 -19.05
N ASN A 310 -6.17 -1.65 -19.56
CA ASN A 310 -6.42 -1.39 -20.98
C ASN A 310 -5.38 -0.47 -21.66
N ASN A 311 -4.29 -0.07 -20.98
CA ASN A 311 -3.26 0.80 -21.53
C ASN A 311 -2.06 -0.01 -22.05
N ARG A 312 -2.32 -0.95 -22.94
CA ARG A 312 -1.28 -1.77 -23.60
C ARG A 312 -0.97 -1.35 -25.03
N ALA A 313 -1.55 -0.25 -25.50
CA ALA A 313 -1.23 0.29 -26.82
C ALA A 313 0.04 1.13 -26.74
N ARG A 314 1.19 0.53 -26.98
CA ARG A 314 2.44 1.13 -27.44
C ARG A 314 2.87 0.45 -28.72
#